data_ea8a5da45e29dbecc36028371d9b611d
#
_entry.id   ea8a5da45e29dbecc36028371d9b611d
#
_cell.length_a   1.000
_cell.length_b   1.000
_cell.length_c   1.000
_cell.angle_alpha   90.00
_cell.angle_beta   90.00
_cell.angle_gamma   90.00
#
_symmetry.space_group_name_H-M   'P 1'
#
loop_
_entity.id
_entity.type
_entity.pdbx_description
1 polymer ?
#
loop_
_entity_poly.entity_id
_entity_poly.type
_entity_poly.pdbx_seq_one_letter_code
_entity_poly.pdbx_strand_id
1 'polypeptide(L)'
;MRVVESFLRDLRLRAAFLGLWLMGWGATLYLSLRPNPDLMGMPDKLWHLVGYALMTLVTAGFCHAPPVLVLLAVATIAASGMVECMQGLLPYRSFELMDLAANTAGAMLGSALALLWVMLVVRGREQPLRQH
;
A
#
# COMPACT_ATOMS: atom_id res chain seq x y z
N MET A 1 3.08 -1.66 34.37
CA MET A 1 3.89 -0.74 33.55
C MET A 1 4.28 -1.34 32.20
N ARG A 2 5.00 -2.46 32.09
CA ARG A 2 5.45 -3.03 30.79
C ARG A 2 4.33 -3.27 29.76
N VAL A 3 3.14 -3.71 30.17
CA VAL A 3 1.98 -3.96 29.27
C VAL A 3 1.47 -2.67 28.67
N VAL A 4 1.37 -1.59 29.46
CA VAL A 4 0.93 -0.27 28.96
C VAL A 4 1.96 0.32 27.99
N GLU A 5 3.25 0.18 28.31
CA GLU A 5 4.34 0.66 27.44
C GLU A 5 4.37 -0.09 26.11
N SER A 6 4.17 -1.43 26.12
CA SER A 6 4.08 -2.22 24.88
C SER A 6 2.86 -1.82 24.03
N PHE A 7 1.70 -1.63 24.68
CA PHE A 7 0.48 -1.20 24.00
C PHE A 7 0.65 0.19 23.35
N LEU A 8 1.20 1.17 24.09
CA LEU A 8 1.45 2.52 23.56
C LEU A 8 2.49 2.51 22.44
N ARG A 9 3.51 1.67 22.53
CA ARG A 9 4.49 1.49 21.46
C ARG A 9 3.83 0.92 20.19
N ASP A 10 3.00 -0.11 20.34
CA ASP A 10 2.28 -0.71 19.20
C ASP A 10 1.33 0.29 18.55
N LEU A 11 0.66 1.12 19.36
CA LEU A 11 -0.23 2.18 18.85
C LEU A 11 0.56 3.25 18.06
N ARG A 12 1.72 3.68 18.58
CA ARG A 12 2.59 4.64 17.88
C ARG A 12 3.13 4.09 16.56
N LEU A 13 3.55 2.84 16.54
CA LEU A 13 4.00 2.18 15.32
C LEU A 13 2.88 2.09 14.27
N ARG A 14 1.69 1.69 14.67
CA ARG A 14 0.52 1.65 13.77
C ARG A 14 0.18 3.03 13.24
N ALA A 15 0.21 4.06 14.08
CA ALA A 15 -0.03 5.44 13.66
C ALA A 15 1.03 5.93 12.66
N ALA A 16 2.30 5.56 12.87
CA ALA A 16 3.38 5.89 11.94
C ALA A 16 3.20 5.22 10.56
N PHE A 17 2.84 3.93 10.52
CA PHE A 17 2.55 3.24 9.27
C PHE A 17 1.31 3.79 8.56
N LEU A 18 0.26 4.15 9.30
CA LEU A 18 -0.91 4.82 8.74
C LEU A 18 -0.53 6.19 8.15
N GLY A 19 0.29 6.97 8.87
CA GLY A 19 0.82 8.24 8.37
C GLY A 19 1.64 8.06 7.10
N LEU A 20 2.51 7.06 7.05
CA LEU A 20 3.29 6.72 5.86
C LEU A 20 2.38 6.35 4.67
N TRP A 21 1.33 5.59 4.91
CA TRP A 21 0.34 5.23 3.90
C TRP A 21 -0.41 6.45 3.35
N LEU A 22 -0.85 7.35 4.23
CA LEU A 22 -1.50 8.60 3.83
C LEU A 22 -0.56 9.52 3.05
N MET A 23 0.71 9.61 3.46
CA MET A 23 1.75 10.34 2.71
C MET A 23 1.99 9.72 1.34
N GLY A 24 2.01 8.39 1.25
CA GLY A 24 2.09 7.66 -0.02
C GLY A 24 0.96 8.03 -0.97
N TRP A 25 -0.29 8.10 -0.48
CA TRP A 25 -1.43 8.56 -1.27
C TRP A 25 -1.27 10.02 -1.71
N GLY A 26 -0.86 10.92 -0.81
CA GLY A 26 -0.59 12.32 -1.16
C GLY A 26 0.48 12.46 -2.24
N ALA A 27 1.58 11.72 -2.11
CA ALA A 27 2.65 11.71 -3.11
C ALA A 27 2.18 11.13 -4.46
N THR A 28 1.44 10.02 -4.45
CA THR A 28 0.86 9.42 -5.65
C THR A 28 -0.05 10.40 -6.38
N LEU A 29 -1.00 11.02 -5.69
CA LEU A 29 -1.90 12.02 -6.28
C LEU A 29 -1.12 13.21 -6.85
N TYR A 30 -0.17 13.75 -6.10
CA TYR A 30 0.65 14.87 -6.55
C TYR A 30 1.45 14.53 -7.81
N LEU A 31 2.15 13.39 -7.82
CA LEU A 31 2.97 12.96 -8.95
C LEU A 31 2.13 12.58 -10.17
N SER A 32 0.98 11.96 -9.97
CA SER A 32 0.07 11.54 -11.05
C SER A 32 -0.58 12.72 -11.76
N LEU A 33 -0.88 13.82 -11.04
CA LEU A 33 -1.63 14.95 -11.58
C LEU A 33 -0.75 16.12 -12.05
N ARG A 34 0.56 16.11 -11.76
CA ARG A 34 1.46 17.18 -12.20
C ARG A 34 1.87 17.01 -13.68
N PRO A 35 2.20 18.11 -14.39
CA PRO A 35 2.82 18.02 -15.70
C PRO A 35 4.19 17.35 -15.62
N ASN A 36 4.47 16.47 -16.61
CA ASN A 36 5.77 15.84 -16.84
C ASN A 36 6.49 15.30 -15.56
N PRO A 37 6.04 14.15 -15.02
CA PRO A 37 6.70 13.51 -13.89
C PRO A 37 7.88 12.66 -14.36
N ASP A 38 8.92 13.28 -14.94
CA ASP A 38 10.14 12.53 -15.26
C ASP A 38 10.82 12.12 -13.94
N LEU A 39 10.54 10.90 -13.51
CA LEU A 39 11.02 10.34 -12.26
C LEU A 39 12.27 9.51 -12.53
N MET A 40 13.45 10.14 -12.48
CA MET A 40 14.76 9.49 -12.46
C MET A 40 15.06 8.59 -13.67
N GLY A 41 14.45 8.83 -14.85
CA GLY A 41 14.69 8.03 -16.07
C GLY A 41 14.23 6.58 -15.98
N MET A 42 13.45 6.21 -14.96
CA MET A 42 12.85 4.87 -14.87
C MET A 42 11.60 4.77 -15.75
N PRO A 43 11.31 3.58 -16.31
CA PRO A 43 10.07 3.36 -17.04
C PRO A 43 8.85 3.70 -16.19
N ASP A 44 7.92 4.46 -16.74
CA ASP A 44 6.73 4.96 -16.04
C ASP A 44 5.94 3.81 -15.37
N LYS A 45 5.72 2.73 -16.10
CA LYS A 45 5.01 1.54 -15.61
C LYS A 45 5.67 0.85 -14.41
N LEU A 46 7.00 0.96 -14.29
CA LEU A 46 7.72 0.42 -13.14
C LEU A 46 7.43 1.26 -11.87
N TRP A 47 7.32 2.59 -12.01
CA TRP A 47 6.91 3.46 -10.90
C TRP A 47 5.51 3.16 -10.42
N HIS A 48 4.57 2.93 -11.34
CA HIS A 48 3.21 2.53 -11.04
C HIS A 48 3.20 1.20 -10.28
N LEU A 49 3.86 0.17 -10.78
CA LEU A 49 3.93 -1.14 -10.15
C LEU A 49 4.55 -1.07 -8.75
N VAL A 50 5.73 -0.47 -8.61
CA VAL A 50 6.46 -0.40 -7.33
C VAL A 50 5.72 0.47 -6.32
N GLY A 51 5.22 1.64 -6.75
CA GLY A 51 4.50 2.56 -5.88
C GLY A 51 3.26 1.92 -5.27
N TYR A 52 2.43 1.27 -6.08
CA TYR A 52 1.22 0.60 -5.59
C TYR A 52 1.53 -0.68 -4.79
N ALA A 53 2.62 -1.40 -5.11
CA ALA A 53 3.07 -2.53 -4.30
C ALA A 53 3.50 -2.08 -2.90
N LEU A 54 4.29 -1.02 -2.79
CA LEU A 54 4.70 -0.47 -1.50
C LEU A 54 3.50 0.07 -0.71
N MET A 55 2.58 0.76 -1.38
CA MET A 55 1.37 1.31 -0.75
C MET A 55 0.50 0.24 -0.09
N THR A 56 0.27 -0.87 -0.78
CA THR A 56 -0.52 -1.98 -0.21
C THR A 56 0.28 -2.78 0.83
N LEU A 57 1.59 -2.97 0.65
CA LEU A 57 2.44 -3.65 1.62
C LEU A 57 2.46 -2.91 2.97
N VAL A 58 2.53 -1.59 2.97
CA VAL A 58 2.57 -0.75 4.18
C VAL A 58 1.32 -0.95 5.06
N THR A 59 0.18 -1.36 4.48
CA THR A 59 -1.06 -1.62 5.24
C THR A 59 -0.89 -2.68 6.32
N ALA A 60 0.02 -3.66 6.13
CA ALA A 60 0.34 -4.67 7.14
C ALA A 60 0.94 -4.08 8.43
N GLY A 61 1.51 -2.88 8.39
CA GLY A 61 2.06 -2.20 9.55
C GLY A 61 1.00 -1.66 10.52
N PHE A 62 -0.22 -1.37 10.03
CA PHE A 62 -1.29 -0.83 10.87
C PHE A 62 -2.54 -1.71 10.93
N CYS A 63 -2.72 -2.64 10.00
CA CYS A 63 -3.85 -3.56 9.94
C CYS A 63 -3.37 -5.01 9.90
N HIS A 64 -3.87 -5.85 10.82
CA HIS A 64 -3.50 -7.26 10.90
C HIS A 64 -4.71 -8.19 10.66
N ALA A 65 -5.84 -7.66 10.19
CA ALA A 65 -7.03 -8.43 9.85
C ALA A 65 -7.03 -8.77 8.35
N PRO A 66 -6.86 -10.05 7.95
CA PRO A 66 -6.77 -10.43 6.53
C PRO A 66 -7.93 -9.91 5.67
N PRO A 67 -9.22 -9.97 6.08
CA PRO A 67 -10.30 -9.45 5.24
C PRO A 67 -10.22 -7.93 5.04
N VAL A 68 -9.72 -7.20 6.03
CA VAL A 68 -9.53 -5.74 5.91
C VAL A 68 -8.37 -5.42 4.97
N LEU A 69 -7.27 -6.20 5.00
CA LEU A 69 -6.17 -6.05 4.05
C LEU A 69 -6.63 -6.27 2.61
N VAL A 70 -7.46 -7.28 2.38
CA VAL A 70 -8.06 -7.52 1.05
C VAL A 70 -8.96 -6.34 0.64
N LEU A 71 -9.78 -5.83 1.55
CA LEU A 71 -10.63 -4.67 1.28
C LEU A 71 -9.80 -3.42 0.94
N LEU A 72 -8.71 -3.16 1.68
CA LEU A 72 -7.79 -2.06 1.40
C LEU A 72 -7.11 -2.20 0.03
N ALA A 73 -6.76 -3.43 -0.36
CA ALA A 73 -6.21 -3.71 -1.69
C ALA A 73 -7.22 -3.40 -2.80
N VAL A 74 -8.45 -3.88 -2.66
CA VAL A 74 -9.53 -3.60 -3.62
C VAL A 74 -9.82 -2.10 -3.70
N ALA A 75 -9.87 -1.42 -2.56
CA ALA A 75 -10.05 0.04 -2.51
C ALA A 75 -8.90 0.79 -3.18
N THR A 76 -7.65 0.32 -3.00
CA THR A 76 -6.47 0.88 -3.66
C THR A 76 -6.54 0.72 -5.18
N ILE A 77 -6.94 -0.46 -5.68
CA ILE A 77 -7.13 -0.71 -7.12
C ILE A 77 -8.24 0.19 -7.68
N ALA A 78 -9.38 0.30 -7.00
CA ALA A 78 -10.46 1.17 -7.43
C ALA A 78 -10.04 2.65 -7.46
N ALA A 79 -9.33 3.11 -6.42
CA ALA A 79 -8.81 4.48 -6.37
C ALA A 79 -7.76 4.75 -7.46
N SER A 80 -6.91 3.76 -7.80
CA SER A 80 -5.97 3.90 -8.92
C SER A 80 -6.68 4.10 -10.25
N GLY A 81 -7.78 3.38 -10.48
CA GLY A 81 -8.61 3.58 -11.67
C GLY A 81 -9.23 4.98 -11.73
N MET A 82 -9.64 5.53 -10.59
CA MET A 82 -10.12 6.92 -10.52
C MET A 82 -9.01 7.92 -10.85
N VAL A 83 -7.78 7.70 -10.36
CA VAL A 83 -6.63 8.55 -10.68
C VAL A 83 -6.33 8.51 -12.19
N GLU A 84 -6.34 7.33 -12.81
CA GLU A 84 -6.18 7.20 -14.27
C GLU A 84 -7.25 7.95 -15.05
N CYS A 85 -8.52 7.84 -14.62
CA CYS A 85 -9.60 8.61 -15.22
C CYS A 85 -9.37 10.13 -15.09
N MET A 86 -8.89 10.59 -13.94
CA MET A 86 -8.55 12.00 -13.74
C MET A 86 -7.40 12.45 -14.65
N GLN A 87 -6.37 11.61 -14.83
CA GLN A 87 -5.27 11.87 -15.75
C GLN A 87 -5.77 12.05 -17.19
N GLY A 88 -6.69 11.20 -17.64
CA GLY A 88 -7.32 11.32 -18.96
C GLY A 88 -8.12 12.60 -19.20
N LEU A 89 -8.47 13.35 -18.13
CA LEU A 89 -9.15 14.65 -18.25
C LEU A 89 -8.17 15.83 -18.31
N LEU A 90 -6.88 15.60 -18.08
CA LEU A 90 -5.86 16.65 -18.10
C LEU A 90 -5.25 16.82 -19.49
N PRO A 91 -5.06 18.06 -19.99
CA PRO A 91 -4.59 18.31 -21.36
C PRO A 91 -3.15 17.87 -21.63
N TYR A 92 -2.38 17.57 -20.57
CA TYR A 92 -0.98 17.17 -20.62
C TYR A 92 -0.76 15.72 -20.17
N ARG A 93 -1.83 14.95 -19.91
CA ARG A 93 -1.80 13.53 -19.52
C ARG A 93 -2.76 12.74 -20.40
N SER A 94 -2.60 11.43 -20.40
CA SER A 94 -3.50 10.50 -21.08
C SER A 94 -3.91 9.39 -20.11
N PHE A 95 -5.10 8.85 -20.30
CA PHE A 95 -5.49 7.60 -19.68
C PHE A 95 -4.74 6.47 -20.35
N GLU A 96 -3.98 5.68 -19.58
CA GLU A 96 -3.26 4.54 -20.09
C GLU A 96 -3.69 3.23 -19.40
N LEU A 97 -4.30 2.33 -20.16
CA LEU A 97 -4.75 1.03 -19.64
C LEU A 97 -3.57 0.20 -19.07
N MET A 98 -2.36 0.38 -19.61
CA MET A 98 -1.16 -0.32 -19.13
C MET A 98 -0.68 0.21 -17.77
N ASP A 99 -0.93 1.47 -17.46
CA ASP A 99 -0.63 2.03 -16.14
C ASP A 99 -1.63 1.51 -15.10
N LEU A 100 -2.91 1.42 -15.46
CA LEU A 100 -3.91 0.75 -14.63
C LEU A 100 -3.57 -0.74 -14.38
N ALA A 101 -3.07 -1.44 -15.40
CA ALA A 101 -2.62 -2.83 -15.25
C ALA A 101 -1.39 -2.92 -14.31
N ALA A 102 -0.42 -2.02 -14.42
CA ALA A 102 0.74 -1.95 -13.56
C ALA A 102 0.35 -1.62 -12.10
N ASN A 103 -0.57 -0.66 -11.89
CA ASN A 103 -1.13 -0.33 -10.58
C ASN A 103 -1.79 -1.54 -9.93
N THR A 104 -2.64 -2.24 -10.68
CA THR A 104 -3.34 -3.44 -10.21
C THR A 104 -2.36 -4.55 -9.85
N ALA A 105 -1.38 -4.85 -10.71
CA ALA A 105 -0.35 -5.86 -10.45
C ALA A 105 0.47 -5.50 -9.21
N GLY A 106 0.86 -4.24 -9.06
CA GLY A 106 1.56 -3.74 -7.88
C GLY A 106 0.73 -3.90 -6.60
N ALA A 107 -0.52 -3.47 -6.62
CA ALA A 107 -1.41 -3.60 -5.47
C ALA A 107 -1.65 -5.06 -5.07
N MET A 108 -1.81 -5.97 -6.03
CA MET A 108 -1.95 -7.41 -5.77
C MET A 108 -0.67 -7.99 -5.15
N LEU A 109 0.51 -7.66 -5.69
CA LEU A 109 1.80 -8.12 -5.18
C LEU A 109 2.02 -7.64 -3.74
N GLY A 110 1.85 -6.35 -3.48
CA GLY A 110 2.02 -5.78 -2.14
C GLY A 110 1.03 -6.36 -1.13
N SER A 111 -0.22 -6.60 -1.55
CA SER A 111 -1.23 -7.24 -0.70
C SER A 111 -0.91 -8.68 -0.38
N ALA A 112 -0.42 -9.45 -1.36
CA ALA A 112 -0.01 -10.84 -1.13
C ALA A 112 1.14 -10.92 -0.11
N LEU A 113 2.12 -10.01 -0.22
CA LEU A 113 3.22 -9.90 0.74
C LEU A 113 2.74 -9.45 2.13
N ALA A 114 1.79 -8.49 2.19
CA ALA A 114 1.18 -8.04 3.43
C ALA A 114 0.42 -9.17 4.14
N LEU A 115 -0.38 -9.94 3.42
CA LEU A 115 -1.10 -11.10 3.94
C LEU A 115 -0.13 -12.17 4.44
N LEU A 116 0.90 -12.49 3.65
CA LEU A 116 1.93 -13.46 4.05
C LEU A 116 2.62 -13.03 5.35
N TRP A 117 3.03 -11.76 5.43
CA TRP A 117 3.64 -11.20 6.65
C TRP A 117 2.73 -11.34 7.87
N VAL A 118 1.46 -10.95 7.75
CA VAL A 118 0.49 -11.04 8.85
C VAL A 118 0.26 -12.49 9.28
N MET A 119 0.14 -13.44 8.33
CA MET A 119 -0.02 -14.85 8.64
C MET A 119 1.21 -15.42 9.38
N LEU A 120 2.42 -15.06 8.97
CA LEU A 120 3.65 -15.52 9.63
C LEU A 120 3.78 -14.95 11.04
N VAL A 121 3.45 -13.68 11.24
CA VAL A 121 3.52 -13.04 12.57
C VAL A 121 2.46 -13.60 13.52
N VAL A 122 1.23 -13.84 13.04
CA VAL A 122 0.16 -14.43 13.87
C VAL A 122 0.51 -15.87 14.27
N ARG A 123 0.93 -16.70 13.29
CA ARG A 123 1.35 -18.09 13.57
C ARG A 123 2.54 -18.17 14.53
N GLY A 124 3.51 -17.28 14.40
CA GLY A 124 4.66 -17.23 15.29
C GLY A 124 4.30 -16.89 16.75
N ARG A 125 3.19 -16.18 16.97
CA ARG A 125 2.71 -15.86 18.33
C ARG A 125 1.92 -16.98 19.01
N GLU A 126 1.37 -17.93 18.23
CA GLU A 126 0.55 -19.04 18.75
C GLU A 126 1.38 -20.27 19.16
N GLN A 127 2.67 -20.34 18.86
CA GLN A 127 3.51 -21.50 19.13
C GLN A 127 4.19 -21.60 20.53
N PRO A 128 4.24 -20.60 21.43
CA PRO A 128 5.02 -20.73 22.68
C PRO A 128 4.44 -21.66 23.75
N LEU A 129 3.24 -22.19 23.63
CA LEU A 129 2.56 -22.91 24.72
C LEU A 129 2.41 -24.43 24.53
N ARG A 130 3.07 -25.03 23.54
CA ARG A 130 2.96 -26.50 23.30
C ARG A 130 4.22 -27.31 23.65
N GLN A 131 5.17 -26.73 24.37
CA GLN A 131 6.35 -27.48 24.86
C GLN A 131 6.42 -27.42 26.37
N HIS A 132 5.54 -28.17 27.03
CA HIS A 132 5.82 -28.77 28.37
C HIS A 132 4.80 -29.87 28.65
#